data_807268095505cfbfee7c607c1f3e4693
#
_entry.id   807268095505cfbfee7c607c1f3e4693
#
_cell.length_a   1.000
_cell.length_b   1.000
_cell.length_c   1.000
_cell.angle_alpha   90.00
_cell.angle_beta   90.00
_cell.angle_gamma   90.00
#
_symmetry.space_group_name_H-M   'P 1'
#
loop_
_entity.id
_entity.type
_entity.pdbx_description
1 polymer ?
#
loop_
_entity_poly.entity_id
_entity_poly.type
_entity_poly.pdbx_seq_one_letter_code
_entity_poly.pdbx_strand_id
1 'polypeptide(L)'
;MVKRFLKRLFLFLFCLAIVLGGIGAYIGNMAYEEFYDAPWDQLLGIENHSRDVSTVRQWEKERGWEPVRVNGQDGTILRGTYIENRHDSHKTVILIHGLYQNRSMCLPYMEVYRRLGYNILLIDLRGHGESEGAHTEWGIREIDDLAMWCQWLRNRDEQMTIGLHGVSLGAAMALLYAGSEYGKDLSFVVADSSYGNIISLGREKLWQASGDKRAIWSYDLLDPFFQAAMFYHTHKTVS
;
A
#
# COMPACT_ATOMS: atom_id res chain seq x y z
N MET A 1 53.20 23.44 10.52
CA MET A 1 52.27 24.15 9.62
C MET A 1 51.25 23.19 8.98
N VAL A 2 51.65 22.11 8.35
CA VAL A 2 50.81 21.10 7.68
C VAL A 2 49.74 20.49 8.59
N LYS A 3 50.07 20.04 9.81
CA LYS A 3 49.06 19.44 10.73
C LYS A 3 47.92 20.39 11.12
N ARG A 4 48.23 21.71 11.29
CA ARG A 4 47.16 22.70 11.59
C ARG A 4 46.28 22.99 10.38
N PHE A 5 46.87 23.00 9.18
CA PHE A 5 46.12 23.14 7.93
C PHE A 5 45.18 21.94 7.72
N LEU A 6 45.68 20.72 7.84
CA LEU A 6 44.86 19.49 7.71
C LEU A 6 43.75 19.46 8.73
N LYS A 7 43.96 19.85 10.00
CA LYS A 7 42.90 19.93 11.01
C LYS A 7 41.80 20.95 10.64
N ARG A 8 42.21 22.11 10.14
CA ARG A 8 41.25 23.14 9.70
C ARG A 8 40.44 22.70 8.46
N LEU A 9 41.12 22.05 7.50
CA LEU A 9 40.48 21.49 6.33
C LEU A 9 39.48 20.39 6.73
N PHE A 10 39.88 19.48 7.60
CA PHE A 10 38.95 18.44 8.13
C PHE A 10 37.77 19.03 8.82
N LEU A 11 37.96 20.03 9.69
CA LEU A 11 36.84 20.70 10.38
C LEU A 11 35.89 21.40 9.39
N PHE A 12 36.46 22.08 8.38
CA PHE A 12 35.66 22.72 7.33
C PHE A 12 34.82 21.69 6.54
N LEU A 13 35.46 20.60 6.10
CA LEU A 13 34.75 19.52 5.38
C LEU A 13 33.70 18.84 6.24
N PHE A 14 33.99 18.66 7.52
CA PHE A 14 33.03 18.09 8.48
C PHE A 14 31.80 19.02 8.67
N CYS A 15 32.05 20.31 8.89
CA CYS A 15 30.95 21.31 8.97
C CYS A 15 30.15 21.38 7.68
N LEU A 16 30.82 21.36 6.52
CA LEU A 16 30.18 21.33 5.21
C LEU A 16 29.29 20.07 5.05
N ALA A 17 29.79 18.91 5.45
CA ALA A 17 29.02 17.66 5.41
C ALA A 17 27.77 17.72 6.28
N ILE A 18 27.86 18.32 7.48
CA ILE A 18 26.69 18.52 8.37
C ILE A 18 25.66 19.43 7.71
N VAL A 19 26.08 20.54 7.13
CA VAL A 19 25.18 21.49 6.45
C VAL A 19 24.51 20.82 5.24
N LEU A 20 25.28 20.13 4.40
CA LEU A 20 24.74 19.43 3.23
C LEU A 20 23.81 18.28 3.65
N GLY A 21 24.15 17.55 4.72
CA GLY A 21 23.31 16.51 5.28
C GLY A 21 21.98 17.06 5.82
N GLY A 22 22.01 18.21 6.51
CA GLY A 22 20.81 18.91 6.99
C GLY A 22 19.91 19.41 5.85
N ILE A 23 20.50 19.97 4.78
CA ILE A 23 19.75 20.36 3.59
C ILE A 23 19.15 19.12 2.92
N GLY A 24 19.92 18.04 2.79
CA GLY A 24 19.43 16.80 2.21
C GLY A 24 18.28 16.19 3.01
N ALA A 25 18.38 16.17 4.33
CA ALA A 25 17.30 15.70 5.20
C ALA A 25 16.02 16.55 5.05
N TYR A 26 16.16 17.86 4.97
CA TYR A 26 15.03 18.77 4.75
C TYR A 26 14.35 18.53 3.39
N ILE A 27 15.15 18.43 2.31
CA ILE A 27 14.63 18.15 0.97
C ILE A 27 13.99 16.75 0.92
N GLY A 28 14.60 15.75 1.53
CA GLY A 28 14.06 14.40 1.61
C GLY A 28 12.71 14.35 2.31
N ASN A 29 12.56 15.09 3.41
CA ASN A 29 11.29 15.19 4.12
C ASN A 29 10.22 15.91 3.28
N MET A 30 10.58 16.98 2.58
CA MET A 30 9.65 17.65 1.64
C MET A 30 9.21 16.69 0.53
N ALA A 31 10.14 15.94 -0.06
CA ALA A 31 9.83 14.96 -1.10
C ALA A 31 8.94 13.82 -0.57
N TYR A 32 9.13 13.42 0.69
CA TYR A 32 8.29 12.45 1.36
C TYR A 32 6.85 12.96 1.51
N GLU A 33 6.66 14.16 2.03
CA GLU A 33 5.33 14.77 2.17
C GLU A 33 4.65 14.94 0.80
N GLU A 34 5.35 15.50 -0.17
CA GLU A 34 4.85 15.71 -1.54
C GLU A 34 4.44 14.39 -2.21
N PHE A 35 5.17 13.29 -1.98
CA PHE A 35 4.84 11.99 -2.54
C PHE A 35 3.49 11.46 -2.03
N TYR A 36 3.18 11.66 -0.76
CA TYR A 36 1.91 11.22 -0.19
C TYR A 36 0.75 12.16 -0.51
N ASP A 37 1.03 13.47 -0.60
CA ASP A 37 0.03 14.50 -0.90
C ASP A 37 -0.15 14.73 -2.41
N ALA A 38 0.64 14.05 -3.26
CA ALA A 38 0.53 14.18 -4.71
C ALA A 38 -0.88 13.83 -5.19
N PRO A 39 -1.43 14.55 -6.16
CA PRO A 39 -2.75 14.29 -6.74
C PRO A 39 -2.70 13.07 -7.67
N TRP A 40 -2.52 11.88 -7.08
CA TRP A 40 -2.37 10.63 -7.81
C TRP A 40 -3.58 10.29 -8.69
N ASP A 41 -4.79 10.72 -8.32
CA ASP A 41 -5.99 10.61 -9.13
C ASP A 41 -5.82 11.32 -10.49
N GLN A 42 -5.33 12.57 -10.46
CA GLN A 42 -5.07 13.35 -11.67
C GLN A 42 -3.89 12.78 -12.46
N LEU A 43 -2.78 12.43 -11.78
CA LEU A 43 -1.57 11.88 -12.41
C LEU A 43 -1.83 10.53 -13.10
N LEU A 44 -2.73 9.72 -12.54
CA LEU A 44 -3.09 8.42 -13.08
C LEU A 44 -4.34 8.47 -13.98
N GLY A 45 -5.06 9.61 -14.01
CA GLY A 45 -6.29 9.77 -14.77
C GLY A 45 -7.43 8.87 -14.26
N ILE A 46 -7.53 8.67 -12.93
CA ILE A 46 -8.55 7.85 -12.28
C ILE A 46 -9.46 8.71 -11.41
N GLU A 47 -10.72 8.33 -11.32
CA GLU A 47 -11.68 9.00 -10.45
C GLU A 47 -11.56 8.50 -9.00
N ASN A 48 -11.72 9.42 -8.04
CA ASN A 48 -11.66 9.09 -6.62
C ASN A 48 -13.06 8.70 -6.10
N HIS A 49 -13.28 7.40 -5.94
CA HIS A 49 -14.47 6.81 -5.33
C HIS A 49 -14.18 6.16 -3.97
N SER A 50 -13.03 6.49 -3.37
CA SER A 50 -12.52 5.77 -2.19
C SER A 50 -13.50 5.73 -1.03
N ARG A 51 -14.33 6.74 -0.84
CA ARG A 51 -15.27 6.83 0.31
C ARG A 51 -16.71 6.44 -0.01
N ASP A 52 -17.05 6.14 -1.26
CA ASP A 52 -18.41 5.72 -1.64
C ASP A 52 -18.63 4.21 -1.46
N VAL A 53 -18.97 3.81 -0.26
CA VAL A 53 -19.27 2.42 0.12
C VAL A 53 -20.77 2.09 0.07
N SER A 54 -21.59 2.98 -0.53
CA SER A 54 -23.05 2.84 -0.55
C SER A 54 -23.51 1.49 -1.11
N THR A 55 -22.91 1.05 -2.22
CA THR A 55 -23.26 -0.21 -2.88
C THR A 55 -23.02 -1.43 -1.99
N VAL A 56 -21.82 -1.57 -1.40
CA VAL A 56 -21.53 -2.72 -0.54
C VAL A 56 -22.39 -2.68 0.73
N ARG A 57 -22.64 -1.50 1.30
CA ARG A 57 -23.51 -1.34 2.46
C ARG A 57 -24.96 -1.72 2.18
N GLN A 58 -25.46 -1.37 1.01
CA GLN A 58 -26.77 -1.83 0.57
C GLN A 58 -26.82 -3.37 0.50
N TRP A 59 -25.82 -4.00 -0.11
CA TRP A 59 -25.79 -5.46 -0.26
C TRP A 59 -25.56 -6.19 1.05
N GLU A 60 -24.77 -5.64 1.99
CA GLU A 60 -24.65 -6.15 3.36
C GLU A 60 -26.04 -6.27 4.01
N LYS A 61 -26.82 -5.20 3.93
CA LYS A 61 -28.17 -5.14 4.50
C LYS A 61 -29.16 -6.09 3.82
N GLU A 62 -29.17 -6.10 2.47
CA GLU A 62 -30.12 -6.89 1.68
C GLU A 62 -29.83 -8.40 1.71
N ARG A 63 -28.56 -8.77 1.81
CA ARG A 63 -28.09 -10.15 1.68
C ARG A 63 -27.63 -10.76 3.00
N GLY A 64 -27.60 -9.99 4.09
CA GLY A 64 -27.13 -10.43 5.39
C GLY A 64 -25.63 -10.72 5.43
N TRP A 65 -24.83 -10.00 4.62
CA TRP A 65 -23.37 -10.14 4.67
C TRP A 65 -22.82 -9.55 5.95
N GLU A 66 -21.74 -10.13 6.46
CA GLU A 66 -21.16 -9.78 7.75
C GLU A 66 -20.15 -8.62 7.63
N PRO A 67 -20.47 -7.40 8.12
CA PRO A 67 -19.45 -6.35 8.26
C PRO A 67 -18.43 -6.77 9.32
N VAL A 68 -17.16 -6.68 8.98
CA VAL A 68 -16.06 -7.12 9.84
C VAL A 68 -15.03 -6.02 10.02
N ARG A 69 -14.24 -6.13 11.08
CA ARG A 69 -13.13 -5.23 11.34
C ARG A 69 -11.95 -5.97 11.96
N VAL A 70 -10.76 -5.45 11.70
CA VAL A 70 -9.53 -5.81 12.41
C VAL A 70 -8.79 -4.54 12.80
N ASN A 71 -7.87 -4.64 13.75
CA ASN A 71 -6.95 -3.55 14.07
C ASN A 71 -5.62 -3.85 13.41
N GLY A 72 -5.08 -2.90 12.67
CA GLY A 72 -3.70 -2.90 12.21
C GLY A 72 -2.73 -2.94 13.39
N GLN A 73 -1.47 -3.26 13.14
CA GLN A 73 -0.45 -3.32 14.21
C GLN A 73 -0.24 -1.95 14.89
N ASP A 74 -0.52 -0.87 14.19
CA ASP A 74 -0.46 0.51 14.68
C ASP A 74 -1.76 0.99 15.34
N GLY A 75 -2.75 0.09 15.49
CA GLY A 75 -4.06 0.39 16.08
C GLY A 75 -5.09 0.94 15.08
N THR A 76 -4.72 1.18 13.82
CA THR A 76 -5.64 1.63 12.75
C THR A 76 -6.79 0.65 12.58
N ILE A 77 -8.03 1.14 12.60
CA ILE A 77 -9.21 0.28 12.40
C ILE A 77 -9.42 0.05 10.91
N LEU A 78 -9.35 -1.20 10.51
CA LEU A 78 -9.58 -1.65 9.14
C LEU A 78 -10.96 -2.30 9.02
N ARG A 79 -11.64 -2.04 7.91
CA ARG A 79 -13.01 -2.50 7.65
C ARG A 79 -13.06 -3.45 6.47
N GLY A 80 -14.00 -4.37 6.52
CA GLY A 80 -14.24 -5.33 5.46
C GLY A 80 -15.65 -5.91 5.54
N THR A 81 -15.95 -6.78 4.59
CA THR A 81 -17.22 -7.51 4.51
C THR A 81 -16.89 -8.99 4.27
N TYR A 82 -17.29 -9.85 5.19
CA TYR A 82 -17.15 -11.29 5.03
C TYR A 82 -18.45 -11.89 4.46
N ILE A 83 -18.29 -12.75 3.49
CA ILE A 83 -19.40 -13.41 2.78
C ILE A 83 -19.16 -14.89 2.81
N GLU A 84 -19.89 -15.57 3.67
CA GLU A 84 -19.88 -17.01 3.73
C GLU A 84 -20.60 -17.58 2.50
N ASN A 85 -20.00 -18.51 1.82
CA ASN A 85 -20.57 -19.17 0.66
C ASN A 85 -21.20 -20.50 1.02
N ARG A 86 -20.48 -21.34 1.79
CA ARG A 86 -20.92 -22.63 2.32
C ARG A 86 -20.36 -22.82 3.72
N HIS A 87 -21.16 -23.34 4.63
CA HIS A 87 -20.76 -23.59 6.03
C HIS A 87 -19.57 -24.58 6.18
N ASP A 88 -19.36 -25.43 5.19
CA ASP A 88 -18.28 -26.43 5.16
C ASP A 88 -17.08 -26.00 4.31
N SER A 89 -17.05 -24.75 3.86
CA SER A 89 -15.92 -24.25 3.06
C SER A 89 -14.79 -23.71 3.91
N HIS A 90 -13.67 -24.42 3.91
CA HIS A 90 -12.39 -23.96 4.50
C HIS A 90 -11.55 -23.13 3.53
N LYS A 91 -12.17 -22.48 2.54
CA LYS A 91 -11.47 -21.69 1.51
C LYS A 91 -12.00 -20.27 1.51
N THR A 92 -11.11 -19.29 1.63
CA THR A 92 -11.46 -17.87 1.50
C THR A 92 -10.53 -17.17 0.55
N VAL A 93 -11.07 -16.29 -0.29
CA VAL A 93 -10.29 -15.31 -1.06
C VAL A 93 -10.48 -13.92 -0.45
N ILE A 94 -9.36 -13.22 -0.24
CA ILE A 94 -9.37 -11.79 0.11
C ILE A 94 -9.32 -11.01 -1.21
N LEU A 95 -10.33 -10.17 -1.46
CA LEU A 95 -10.40 -9.30 -2.62
C LEU A 95 -9.96 -7.89 -2.23
N ILE A 96 -8.97 -7.35 -2.96
CA ILE A 96 -8.26 -6.12 -2.62
C ILE A 96 -8.43 -5.12 -3.77
N HIS A 97 -9.04 -3.98 -3.50
CA HIS A 97 -9.34 -2.93 -4.48
C HIS A 97 -8.13 -2.11 -4.91
N GLY A 98 -8.30 -1.32 -5.97
CA GLY A 98 -7.30 -0.37 -6.47
C GLY A 98 -7.25 0.96 -5.71
N LEU A 99 -6.30 1.81 -6.10
CA LEU A 99 -6.15 3.16 -5.56
C LEU A 99 -7.43 3.98 -5.79
N TYR A 100 -7.81 4.79 -4.80
CA TYR A 100 -9.02 5.64 -4.81
C TYR A 100 -10.33 4.88 -5.05
N GLN A 101 -10.32 3.57 -4.78
CA GLN A 101 -11.48 2.71 -4.78
C GLN A 101 -11.82 2.25 -3.35
N ASN A 102 -12.76 1.35 -3.22
CA ASN A 102 -13.10 0.68 -1.97
C ASN A 102 -13.57 -0.75 -2.27
N ARG A 103 -13.93 -1.49 -1.24
CA ARG A 103 -14.34 -2.89 -1.37
C ARG A 103 -15.52 -3.13 -2.31
N SER A 104 -16.36 -2.11 -2.61
CA SER A 104 -17.44 -2.23 -3.61
C SER A 104 -16.92 -2.53 -5.02
N MET A 105 -15.72 -2.05 -5.37
CA MET A 105 -15.08 -2.34 -6.66
C MET A 105 -14.85 -3.83 -6.87
N CYS A 106 -14.68 -4.59 -5.80
CA CYS A 106 -14.40 -6.02 -5.87
C CYS A 106 -15.64 -6.91 -6.10
N LEU A 107 -16.85 -6.34 -6.03
CA LEU A 107 -18.09 -7.09 -6.19
C LEU A 107 -18.19 -7.88 -7.51
N PRO A 108 -17.75 -7.38 -8.67
CA PRO A 108 -17.79 -8.14 -9.92
C PRO A 108 -16.97 -9.42 -9.91
N TYR A 109 -15.88 -9.48 -9.11
CA TYR A 109 -15.00 -10.65 -9.05
C TYR A 109 -15.54 -11.78 -8.16
N MET A 110 -16.50 -11.47 -7.29
CA MET A 110 -17.02 -12.42 -6.29
C MET A 110 -17.58 -13.70 -6.91
N GLU A 111 -18.36 -13.55 -7.98
CA GLU A 111 -19.13 -14.67 -8.54
C GLU A 111 -18.23 -15.81 -9.03
N VAL A 112 -17.03 -15.48 -9.54
CA VAL A 112 -16.02 -16.49 -9.95
C VAL A 112 -15.65 -17.37 -8.76
N TYR A 113 -15.30 -16.75 -7.63
CA TYR A 113 -14.86 -17.46 -6.43
C TYR A 113 -16.00 -18.20 -5.73
N ARG A 114 -17.19 -17.62 -5.74
CA ARG A 114 -18.39 -18.30 -5.17
C ARG A 114 -18.71 -19.59 -5.91
N ARG A 115 -18.61 -19.61 -7.24
CA ARG A 115 -18.78 -20.84 -8.05
C ARG A 115 -17.73 -21.89 -7.74
N LEU A 116 -16.52 -21.47 -7.38
CA LEU A 116 -15.43 -22.35 -6.96
C LEU A 116 -15.51 -22.80 -5.49
N GLY A 117 -16.57 -22.37 -4.77
CA GLY A 117 -16.80 -22.76 -3.39
C GLY A 117 -16.02 -21.96 -2.35
N TYR A 118 -15.47 -20.80 -2.71
CA TYR A 118 -14.76 -19.93 -1.76
C TYR A 118 -15.73 -19.06 -0.97
N ASN A 119 -15.45 -18.86 0.30
CA ASN A 119 -15.89 -17.69 1.05
C ASN A 119 -15.13 -16.46 0.56
N ILE A 120 -15.65 -15.27 0.78
CA ILE A 120 -15.08 -14.03 0.27
C ILE A 120 -14.90 -13.03 1.40
N LEU A 121 -13.74 -12.44 1.46
CA LEU A 121 -13.46 -11.28 2.31
C LEU A 121 -13.14 -10.09 1.42
N LEU A 122 -14.06 -9.13 1.38
CA LEU A 122 -13.84 -7.83 0.75
C LEU A 122 -13.22 -6.89 1.77
N ILE A 123 -12.09 -6.26 1.50
CA ILE A 123 -11.44 -5.35 2.44
C ILE A 123 -11.34 -3.93 1.87
N ASP A 124 -11.44 -2.94 2.74
CA ASP A 124 -10.96 -1.59 2.46
C ASP A 124 -9.52 -1.46 2.93
N LEU A 125 -8.61 -1.09 2.03
CA LEU A 125 -7.24 -0.73 2.39
C LEU A 125 -7.24 0.49 3.32
N ARG A 126 -6.16 0.68 4.10
CA ARG A 126 -5.98 1.90 4.90
C ARG A 126 -6.16 3.16 4.04
N GLY A 127 -6.76 4.21 4.61
CA GLY A 127 -7.06 5.44 3.89
C GLY A 127 -8.22 5.36 2.89
N HIS A 128 -8.85 4.19 2.72
CA HIS A 128 -9.95 3.96 1.77
C HIS A 128 -11.20 3.41 2.46
N GLY A 129 -12.33 3.51 1.78
CA GLY A 129 -13.62 3.00 2.24
C GLY A 129 -13.98 3.52 3.61
N GLU A 130 -14.22 2.60 4.52
CA GLU A 130 -14.49 2.87 5.93
C GLU A 130 -13.29 2.54 6.84
N SER A 131 -12.17 2.10 6.26
CA SER A 131 -10.93 1.95 6.99
C SER A 131 -10.35 3.31 7.37
N GLU A 132 -9.73 3.37 8.54
CA GLU A 132 -9.00 4.54 9.01
C GLU A 132 -7.67 4.68 8.25
N GLY A 133 -6.95 5.76 8.53
CA GLY A 133 -5.74 6.17 7.84
C GLY A 133 -5.98 7.37 6.93
N ALA A 134 -4.96 8.19 6.73
CA ALA A 134 -5.03 9.39 5.90
C ALA A 134 -4.94 9.04 4.41
N HIS A 135 -4.07 8.11 4.05
CA HIS A 135 -3.74 7.72 2.68
C HIS A 135 -3.19 6.28 2.64
N THR A 136 -2.99 5.74 1.44
CA THR A 136 -2.19 4.52 1.24
C THR A 136 -0.72 4.78 1.55
N GLU A 137 -0.03 3.78 2.05
CA GLU A 137 1.41 3.82 2.31
C GLU A 137 2.21 2.93 1.33
N TRP A 138 1.59 2.64 0.20
CA TRP A 138 2.20 1.95 -0.95
C TRP A 138 2.84 0.59 -0.65
N GLY A 139 2.28 -0.13 0.32
CA GLY A 139 2.72 -1.45 0.74
C GLY A 139 3.54 -1.46 2.03
N ILE A 140 3.87 -0.31 2.59
CA ILE A 140 4.69 -0.22 3.81
C ILE A 140 3.95 -0.84 4.99
N ARG A 141 2.71 -0.44 5.25
CA ARG A 141 1.87 -0.98 6.34
C ARG A 141 0.77 -1.90 5.84
N GLU A 142 0.37 -1.80 4.57
CA GLU A 142 -0.68 -2.66 4.01
C GLU A 142 -0.33 -4.14 4.06
N ILE A 143 0.97 -4.50 4.02
CA ILE A 143 1.42 -5.88 4.18
C ILE A 143 1.11 -6.39 5.59
N ASP A 144 1.37 -5.57 6.62
CA ASP A 144 1.04 -5.90 8.01
C ASP A 144 -0.48 -5.95 8.21
N ASP A 145 -1.24 -5.04 7.57
CA ASP A 145 -2.70 -5.04 7.58
C ASP A 145 -3.28 -6.33 6.97
N LEU A 146 -2.72 -6.77 5.83
CA LEU A 146 -3.10 -8.05 5.22
C LEU A 146 -2.78 -9.24 6.12
N ALA A 147 -1.68 -9.18 6.88
CA ALA A 147 -1.37 -10.22 7.88
C ALA A 147 -2.45 -10.27 8.98
N MET A 148 -2.95 -9.12 9.43
CA MET A 148 -4.06 -9.08 10.40
C MET A 148 -5.35 -9.68 9.83
N TRP A 149 -5.67 -9.43 8.56
CA TRP A 149 -6.82 -10.06 7.90
C TRP A 149 -6.65 -11.59 7.75
N CYS A 150 -5.47 -12.05 7.36
CA CYS A 150 -5.17 -13.48 7.29
C CYS A 150 -5.25 -14.15 8.67
N GLN A 151 -4.74 -13.48 9.71
CA GLN A 151 -4.86 -13.96 11.08
C GLN A 151 -6.32 -14.01 11.54
N TRP A 152 -7.14 -13.01 11.22
CA TRP A 152 -8.56 -12.99 11.52
C TRP A 152 -9.28 -14.20 10.89
N LEU A 153 -8.97 -14.53 9.64
CA LEU A 153 -9.52 -15.72 8.96
C LEU A 153 -9.09 -17.02 9.63
N ARG A 154 -7.81 -17.17 10.00
CA ARG A 154 -7.30 -18.36 10.69
C ARG A 154 -7.88 -18.52 12.10
N ASN A 155 -8.13 -17.43 12.81
CA ASN A 155 -8.81 -17.47 14.10
C ASN A 155 -10.29 -17.91 13.98
N ARG A 156 -10.91 -17.68 12.83
CA ARG A 156 -12.26 -18.13 12.52
C ARG A 156 -12.31 -19.63 12.16
N ASP A 157 -11.26 -20.09 11.47
CA ASP A 157 -11.11 -21.48 11.06
C ASP A 157 -9.62 -21.81 10.87
N GLU A 158 -9.07 -22.69 11.73
CA GLU A 158 -7.66 -23.08 11.68
C GLU A 158 -7.25 -23.80 10.38
N GLN A 159 -8.22 -24.42 9.69
CA GLN A 159 -7.99 -25.10 8.41
C GLN A 159 -8.14 -24.17 7.20
N MET A 160 -8.35 -22.86 7.45
CA MET A 160 -8.62 -21.89 6.39
C MET A 160 -7.51 -21.83 5.36
N THR A 161 -7.85 -22.13 4.12
CA THR A 161 -7.01 -21.95 2.93
C THR A 161 -7.26 -20.57 2.35
N ILE A 162 -6.24 -19.72 2.30
CA ILE A 162 -6.36 -18.31 1.93
C ILE A 162 -5.72 -18.05 0.57
N GLY A 163 -6.48 -17.40 -0.33
CA GLY A 163 -5.97 -16.80 -1.56
C GLY A 163 -6.13 -15.29 -1.53
N LEU A 164 -5.30 -14.58 -2.30
CA LEU A 164 -5.41 -13.14 -2.51
C LEU A 164 -5.75 -12.87 -3.97
N HIS A 165 -6.65 -11.93 -4.22
CA HIS A 165 -6.86 -11.35 -5.53
C HIS A 165 -6.92 -9.83 -5.40
N GLY A 166 -5.94 -9.16 -5.97
CA GLY A 166 -5.84 -7.73 -5.97
C GLY A 166 -5.94 -7.13 -7.37
N VAL A 167 -6.46 -5.91 -7.44
CA VAL A 167 -6.57 -5.14 -8.68
C VAL A 167 -5.73 -3.87 -8.54
N SER A 168 -4.90 -3.55 -9.52
CA SER A 168 -4.05 -2.34 -9.55
C SER A 168 -3.19 -2.19 -8.29
N LEU A 169 -3.41 -1.21 -7.44
CA LEU A 169 -2.75 -1.08 -6.13
C LEU A 169 -2.92 -2.34 -5.29
N GLY A 170 -4.13 -2.90 -5.22
CA GLY A 170 -4.41 -4.13 -4.49
C GLY A 170 -3.62 -5.34 -5.04
N ALA A 171 -3.34 -5.36 -6.36
CA ALA A 171 -2.51 -6.38 -6.98
C ALA A 171 -1.05 -6.26 -6.52
N ALA A 172 -0.51 -5.05 -6.43
CA ALA A 172 0.82 -4.82 -5.89
C ALA A 172 0.89 -5.23 -4.41
N MET A 173 -0.12 -4.90 -3.61
CA MET A 173 -0.21 -5.33 -2.20
C MET A 173 -0.21 -6.85 -2.07
N ALA A 174 -0.99 -7.54 -2.90
CA ALA A 174 -1.06 -9.00 -2.91
C ALA A 174 0.30 -9.64 -3.26
N LEU A 175 1.02 -9.10 -4.24
CA LEU A 175 2.36 -9.57 -4.63
C LEU A 175 3.40 -9.28 -3.54
N LEU A 176 3.42 -8.09 -2.97
CA LEU A 176 4.32 -7.71 -1.88
C LEU A 176 4.08 -8.59 -0.65
N TYR A 177 2.83 -8.85 -0.30
CA TYR A 177 2.48 -9.77 0.79
C TYR A 177 2.98 -11.19 0.51
N ALA A 178 2.75 -11.72 -0.71
CA ALA A 178 3.21 -13.04 -1.09
C ALA A 178 4.75 -13.19 -1.05
N GLY A 179 5.49 -12.12 -1.36
CA GLY A 179 6.95 -12.07 -1.28
C GLY A 179 7.49 -11.86 0.15
N SER A 180 6.64 -11.52 1.11
CA SER A 180 7.02 -11.29 2.51
C SER A 180 7.10 -12.60 3.31
N GLU A 181 7.56 -12.50 4.56
CA GLU A 181 7.54 -13.62 5.50
C GLU A 181 6.12 -14.15 5.81
N TYR A 182 5.09 -13.31 5.67
CA TYR A 182 3.70 -13.67 5.89
C TYR A 182 3.07 -14.48 4.75
N GLY A 183 3.66 -14.42 3.54
CA GLY A 183 3.06 -14.99 2.33
C GLY A 183 3.20 -16.50 2.18
N LYS A 184 3.97 -17.17 3.05
CA LYS A 184 4.33 -18.59 2.93
C LYS A 184 3.14 -19.55 2.91
N ASP A 185 2.05 -19.16 3.58
CA ASP A 185 0.85 -20.00 3.76
C ASP A 185 -0.31 -19.61 2.81
N LEU A 186 -0.03 -18.79 1.80
CA LEU A 186 -1.01 -18.49 0.77
C LEU A 186 -1.14 -19.65 -0.21
N SER A 187 -2.37 -19.93 -0.63
CA SER A 187 -2.64 -20.96 -1.64
C SER A 187 -2.42 -20.45 -3.05
N PHE A 188 -2.74 -19.19 -3.30
CA PHE A 188 -2.56 -18.53 -4.59
C PHE A 188 -2.61 -17.01 -4.45
N VAL A 189 -2.08 -16.34 -5.47
CA VAL A 189 -2.25 -14.90 -5.68
C VAL A 189 -2.69 -14.64 -7.10
N VAL A 190 -3.70 -13.81 -7.27
CA VAL A 190 -4.10 -13.22 -8.55
C VAL A 190 -3.79 -11.73 -8.49
N ALA A 191 -2.94 -11.27 -9.39
CA ALA A 191 -2.55 -9.86 -9.50
C ALA A 191 -3.05 -9.32 -10.84
N ASP A 192 -4.16 -8.56 -10.80
CA ASP A 192 -4.74 -7.95 -11.97
C ASP A 192 -4.21 -6.52 -12.14
N SER A 193 -3.47 -6.27 -13.23
CA SER A 193 -2.99 -4.94 -13.63
C SER A 193 -2.07 -4.26 -12.58
N SER A 194 -1.18 -5.03 -11.94
CA SER A 194 -0.20 -4.50 -10.99
C SER A 194 0.84 -3.61 -11.65
N TYR A 195 1.28 -2.56 -10.97
CA TYR A 195 2.55 -1.91 -11.30
C TYR A 195 3.73 -2.76 -10.77
N GLY A 196 4.89 -2.67 -11.44
CA GLY A 196 6.08 -3.41 -11.04
C GLY A 196 6.87 -2.74 -9.91
N ASN A 197 6.88 -1.38 -9.90
CA ASN A 197 7.61 -0.59 -8.92
C ASN A 197 7.00 0.81 -8.84
N ILE A 198 6.67 1.26 -7.64
CA ILE A 198 5.97 2.56 -7.43
C ILE A 198 6.87 3.75 -7.76
N ILE A 199 8.17 3.65 -7.48
CA ILE A 199 9.13 4.70 -7.77
C ILE A 199 9.26 4.89 -9.29
N SER A 200 9.34 3.80 -10.03
CA SER A 200 9.39 3.84 -11.49
C SER A 200 8.10 4.41 -12.09
N LEU A 201 6.95 4.06 -11.54
CA LEU A 201 5.65 4.62 -11.93
C LEU A 201 5.60 6.14 -11.67
N GLY A 202 6.02 6.57 -10.48
CA GLY A 202 6.07 7.99 -10.11
C GLY A 202 6.99 8.79 -11.04
N ARG A 203 8.17 8.27 -11.36
CA ARG A 203 9.12 8.87 -12.31
C ARG A 203 8.52 9.02 -13.71
N GLU A 204 7.85 7.98 -14.20
CA GLU A 204 7.19 8.01 -15.50
C GLU A 204 6.09 9.06 -15.53
N LYS A 205 5.24 9.12 -14.50
CA LYS A 205 4.15 10.09 -14.39
C LYS A 205 4.67 11.53 -14.27
N LEU A 206 5.71 11.75 -13.47
CA LEU A 206 6.36 13.05 -13.37
C LEU A 206 6.92 13.52 -14.72
N TRP A 207 7.53 12.60 -15.48
CA TRP A 207 8.00 12.92 -16.83
C TRP A 207 6.84 13.26 -17.77
N GLN A 208 5.78 12.45 -17.78
CA GLN A 208 4.60 12.71 -18.61
C GLN A 208 3.96 14.07 -18.29
N ALA A 209 3.87 14.42 -17.00
CA ALA A 209 3.30 15.68 -16.55
C ALA A 209 4.18 16.90 -16.86
N SER A 210 5.51 16.77 -16.69
CA SER A 210 6.45 17.89 -16.90
C SER A 210 6.85 18.11 -18.36
N GLY A 211 6.80 17.05 -19.19
CA GLY A 211 7.34 17.05 -20.55
C GLY A 211 8.88 17.20 -20.64
N ASP A 212 9.59 17.23 -19.51
CA ASP A 212 11.04 17.46 -19.43
C ASP A 212 11.79 16.27 -18.83
N LYS A 213 12.66 15.65 -19.62
CA LYS A 213 13.53 14.54 -19.15
C LYS A 213 14.47 14.93 -18.00
N ARG A 214 14.75 16.24 -17.82
CA ARG A 214 15.56 16.72 -16.69
C ARG A 214 14.86 16.52 -15.34
N ALA A 215 13.53 16.40 -15.32
CA ALA A 215 12.78 16.07 -14.13
C ALA A 215 13.18 14.68 -13.57
N ILE A 216 13.52 13.72 -14.45
CA ILE A 216 13.98 12.38 -14.02
C ILE A 216 15.33 12.49 -13.33
N TRP A 217 16.25 13.28 -13.87
CA TRP A 217 17.58 13.45 -13.28
C TRP A 217 17.51 14.09 -11.89
N SER A 218 16.64 15.10 -11.71
CA SER A 218 16.45 15.70 -10.38
C SER A 218 15.88 14.69 -9.38
N TYR A 219 15.00 13.82 -9.84
CA TYR A 219 14.46 12.73 -9.04
C TYR A 219 15.57 11.76 -8.58
N ASP A 220 16.42 11.30 -9.50
CA ASP A 220 17.55 10.41 -9.17
C ASP A 220 18.52 11.03 -8.15
N LEU A 221 18.74 12.34 -8.24
CA LEU A 221 19.57 13.08 -7.29
C LEU A 221 18.93 13.14 -5.88
N LEU A 222 17.60 13.25 -5.83
CA LEU A 222 16.85 13.40 -4.57
C LEU A 222 16.46 12.06 -3.93
N ASP A 223 16.43 10.97 -4.71
CA ASP A 223 16.00 9.66 -4.23
C ASP A 223 16.71 9.18 -2.95
N PRO A 224 18.04 9.30 -2.77
CA PRO A 224 18.69 8.88 -1.53
C PRO A 224 18.17 9.63 -0.28
N PHE A 225 17.81 10.89 -0.42
CA PHE A 225 17.26 11.70 0.67
C PHE A 225 15.79 11.36 0.92
N PHE A 226 15.03 11.09 -0.13
CA PHE A 226 13.68 10.58 -0.04
C PHE A 226 13.64 9.21 0.69
N GLN A 227 14.50 8.26 0.29
CA GLN A 227 14.60 6.97 0.94
C GLN A 227 15.02 7.08 2.42
N ALA A 228 15.91 8.02 2.75
CA ALA A 228 16.30 8.29 4.12
C ALA A 228 15.11 8.86 4.94
N ALA A 229 14.31 9.75 4.37
CA ALA A 229 13.10 10.26 5.00
C ALA A 229 12.04 9.16 5.17
N MET A 230 11.82 8.33 4.14
CA MET A 230 10.95 7.16 4.22
C MET A 230 11.36 6.25 5.38
N PHE A 231 12.64 5.89 5.45
CA PHE A 231 13.14 5.06 6.54
C PHE A 231 12.96 5.70 7.92
N TYR A 232 13.19 7.01 8.03
CA TYR A 232 12.99 7.73 9.27
C TYR A 232 11.54 7.67 9.75
N HIS A 233 10.57 7.85 8.85
CA HIS A 233 9.14 7.87 9.20
C HIS A 233 8.52 6.48 9.33
N THR A 234 9.00 5.50 8.59
CA THR A 234 8.31 4.20 8.45
C THR A 234 9.15 2.99 8.87
N HIS A 235 10.45 3.17 9.11
CA HIS A 235 11.47 2.12 9.30
C HIS A 235 11.58 1.13 8.12
N LYS A 236 11.05 1.50 6.96
CA LYS A 236 11.10 0.74 5.70
C LYS A 236 11.49 1.68 4.56
N THR A 237 11.95 1.12 3.46
CA THR A 237 12.20 1.85 2.20
C THR A 237 11.26 1.36 1.13
N VAL A 238 10.94 2.21 0.15
CA VAL A 238 10.11 1.84 -1.02
C VAL A 238 11.04 1.43 -2.15
N SER A 239 10.88 0.22 -2.66
CA SER A 239 11.67 -0.32 -3.78
C SER A 239 10.78 -0.67 -4.97
#